data_2bdb869b1db17eb797ddc2df676184ac
#
_entry.id   2bdb869b1db17eb797ddc2df676184ac
#
_cell.length_a   1.000
_cell.length_b   1.000
_cell.length_c   1.000
_cell.angle_alpha   90.00
_cell.angle_beta   90.00
_cell.angle_gamma   90.00
#
_symmetry.space_group_name_H-M   'P 1'
#
loop_
_entity.id
_entity.type
_entity.pdbx_description
1 polymer ?
#
loop_
_entity_poly.entity_id
_entity_poly.type
_entity_poly.pdbx_seq_one_letter_code
_entity_poly.pdbx_strand_id
1 'polypeptide(L)'
;MRYCLLWLAALLCAPLAAHADDNWQQIARQAHGQTVWFNAWGGDPAVNRYLDWVSAEVKRDYAIDLRIVHIADAADTVKRLQTEARAGRTHNGSVDLLWVNGENFRTLKTAGLLQTGWAETLPNWRYVDTRQPVREDFSLPTEGAESPWGSAQLTFIARRTQTPTPPDSPETLLTFAAAHRGEVTYPRPPDFTGTAFLEQLLSDLTERPDALRLPPDPQTFAAVTAPLWRYLDRLHPLLWREGRDFPGSPARMDAMLANGTLRLSLTFNPLHARQKAVSGELPKDSYGFGFKRGMLGNVHFVTIPANARAPAGAKVVANFLLSPAAQLRKADPAVWGDPSVLNPQSLPNDQRQALQALTPQNLPPVLAEPHAAWVDALEQEWLRRYGTH
;
A
#
# COMPACT_ATOMS: atom_id res chain seq x y z
N MET A 1 28.91 22.51 -59.23
CA MET A 1 28.18 21.26 -58.94
C MET A 1 28.50 20.82 -57.53
N ARG A 2 27.62 21.16 -56.59
CA ARG A 2 27.56 20.66 -55.19
C ARG A 2 26.49 21.48 -54.48
N TYR A 3 25.27 20.97 -54.38
CA TYR A 3 24.23 21.34 -53.37
C TYR A 3 22.96 20.55 -53.72
N CYS A 4 22.78 19.44 -53.01
CA CYS A 4 21.47 18.76 -52.81
C CYS A 4 21.74 17.50 -52.00
N LEU A 5 21.55 17.59 -50.67
CA LEU A 5 21.33 16.44 -49.80
C LEU A 5 21.32 16.94 -48.35
N LEU A 6 20.20 17.49 -47.90
CA LEU A 6 19.90 17.71 -46.46
C LEU A 6 18.43 18.15 -46.31
N TRP A 7 17.49 17.27 -46.51
CA TRP A 7 16.13 17.40 -46.05
C TRP A 7 15.41 16.05 -46.13
N LEU A 8 15.65 15.16 -45.15
CA LEU A 8 14.78 13.98 -44.91
C LEU A 8 15.11 13.35 -43.54
N ALA A 9 14.81 14.05 -42.44
CA ALA A 9 14.85 13.44 -41.12
C ALA A 9 14.00 14.22 -40.09
N ALA A 10 12.74 14.47 -40.39
CA ALA A 10 11.85 15.12 -39.41
C ALA A 10 10.37 14.74 -39.57
N LEU A 11 10.06 13.45 -39.79
CA LEU A 11 8.64 13.06 -39.93
C LEU A 11 8.34 11.61 -39.45
N LEU A 12 8.86 11.21 -38.29
CA LEU A 12 8.57 9.88 -37.75
C LEU A 12 8.23 9.81 -36.26
N CYS A 13 7.89 10.94 -35.61
CA CYS A 13 7.46 10.92 -34.19
C CYS A 13 6.01 11.34 -33.89
N ALA A 14 5.18 11.57 -34.90
CA ALA A 14 3.80 12.05 -34.68
C ALA A 14 2.68 10.98 -34.55
N PRO A 15 2.82 9.70 -34.97
CA PRO A 15 1.65 8.82 -34.95
C PRO A 15 1.37 8.10 -33.62
N LEU A 16 2.34 7.96 -32.72
CA LEU A 16 2.14 7.19 -31.47
C LEU A 16 1.27 7.89 -30.42
N ALA A 17 1.40 9.20 -30.29
CA ALA A 17 0.60 9.97 -29.34
C ALA A 17 -0.89 10.06 -29.78
N ALA A 18 -1.14 10.24 -31.08
CA ALA A 18 -2.50 10.31 -31.61
C ALA A 18 -3.27 8.99 -31.43
N HIS A 19 -2.60 7.84 -31.58
CA HIS A 19 -3.24 6.54 -31.39
C HIS A 19 -3.57 6.24 -29.91
N ALA A 20 -2.80 6.72 -28.95
CA ALA A 20 -3.07 6.54 -27.52
C ALA A 20 -4.29 7.36 -27.07
N ASP A 21 -4.42 8.61 -27.54
CA ASP A 21 -5.56 9.47 -27.23
C ASP A 21 -6.87 8.94 -27.86
N ASP A 22 -6.84 8.46 -29.11
CA ASP A 22 -7.99 7.86 -29.76
C ASP A 22 -8.47 6.59 -29.02
N ASN A 23 -7.56 5.75 -28.56
CA ASN A 23 -7.88 4.57 -27.77
C ASN A 23 -8.52 4.94 -26.42
N TRP A 24 -8.01 5.95 -25.73
CA TRP A 24 -8.58 6.40 -24.45
C TRP A 24 -9.99 6.97 -24.62
N GLN A 25 -10.23 7.79 -25.66
CA GLN A 25 -11.55 8.33 -25.97
C GLN A 25 -12.56 7.20 -26.25
N GLN A 26 -12.13 6.13 -26.91
CA GLN A 26 -12.98 4.95 -27.12
C GLN A 26 -13.32 4.27 -25.80
N ILE A 27 -12.33 4.07 -24.91
CA ILE A 27 -12.55 3.49 -23.57
C ILE A 27 -13.54 4.37 -22.79
N ALA A 28 -13.37 5.68 -22.77
CA ALA A 28 -14.25 6.60 -22.06
C ALA A 28 -15.70 6.57 -22.59
N ARG A 29 -15.88 6.47 -23.91
CA ARG A 29 -17.22 6.30 -24.52
C ARG A 29 -17.86 4.97 -24.13
N GLN A 30 -17.11 3.87 -24.10
CA GLN A 30 -17.60 2.56 -23.68
C GLN A 30 -17.95 2.52 -22.18
N ALA A 31 -17.24 3.27 -21.37
CA ALA A 31 -17.46 3.36 -19.92
C ALA A 31 -18.74 4.11 -19.55
N HIS A 32 -19.20 5.02 -20.41
CA HIS A 32 -20.38 5.86 -20.15
C HIS A 32 -21.63 5.02 -19.85
N GLY A 33 -22.23 5.26 -18.68
CA GLY A 33 -23.43 4.56 -18.23
C GLY A 33 -23.17 3.17 -17.64
N GLN A 34 -21.94 2.70 -17.57
CA GLN A 34 -21.61 1.42 -16.95
C GLN A 34 -21.77 1.48 -15.42
N THR A 35 -22.14 0.33 -14.84
CA THR A 35 -22.00 0.08 -13.39
C THR A 35 -20.68 -0.64 -13.15
N VAL A 36 -19.86 -0.12 -12.24
CA VAL A 36 -18.55 -0.68 -11.86
C VAL A 36 -18.61 -1.14 -10.41
N TRP A 37 -18.38 -2.42 -10.16
CA TRP A 37 -18.31 -3.00 -8.82
C TRP A 37 -16.88 -2.99 -8.33
N PHE A 38 -16.59 -2.08 -7.37
CA PHE A 38 -15.28 -1.92 -6.77
C PHE A 38 -15.24 -2.54 -5.38
N ASN A 39 -14.54 -3.64 -5.24
CA ASN A 39 -14.27 -4.27 -3.95
C ASN A 39 -13.08 -3.58 -3.30
N ALA A 40 -13.33 -2.86 -2.21
CA ALA A 40 -12.33 -2.07 -1.50
C ALA A 40 -12.40 -2.33 0.01
N TRP A 41 -11.25 -2.29 0.68
CA TRP A 41 -11.20 -2.39 2.13
C TRP A 41 -12.02 -1.28 2.80
N GLY A 42 -12.88 -1.65 3.73
CA GLY A 42 -13.87 -0.76 4.37
C GLY A 42 -13.65 -0.55 5.86
N GLY A 43 -12.46 -0.86 6.39
CA GLY A 43 -12.19 -0.85 7.83
C GLY A 43 -12.02 0.54 8.46
N ASP A 44 -11.93 1.62 7.66
CA ASP A 44 -11.78 3.00 8.16
C ASP A 44 -12.86 3.92 7.57
N PRO A 45 -13.62 4.64 8.44
CA PRO A 45 -14.64 5.59 7.98
C PRO A 45 -14.10 6.73 7.09
N ALA A 46 -12.82 7.12 7.21
CA ALA A 46 -12.22 8.15 6.37
C ALA A 46 -12.02 7.63 4.94
N VAL A 47 -11.55 6.39 4.81
CA VAL A 47 -11.45 5.69 3.51
C VAL A 47 -12.83 5.58 2.86
N ASN A 48 -13.85 5.16 3.62
CA ASN A 48 -15.20 4.99 3.10
C ASN A 48 -15.76 6.31 2.57
N ARG A 49 -15.63 7.40 3.34
CA ARG A 49 -16.06 8.75 2.88
C ARG A 49 -15.32 9.23 1.63
N TYR A 50 -14.02 8.92 1.53
CA TYR A 50 -13.28 9.23 0.31
C TYR A 50 -13.80 8.45 -0.90
N LEU A 51 -14.07 7.16 -0.76
CA LEU A 51 -14.61 6.32 -1.83
C LEU A 51 -16.05 6.74 -2.22
N ASP A 52 -16.88 7.18 -1.27
CA ASP A 52 -18.20 7.77 -1.55
C ASP A 52 -18.07 9.04 -2.39
N TRP A 53 -17.09 9.90 -2.06
CA TRP A 53 -16.79 11.07 -2.87
C TRP A 53 -16.31 10.68 -4.28
N VAL A 54 -15.41 9.70 -4.42
CA VAL A 54 -14.99 9.17 -5.73
C VAL A 54 -16.20 8.72 -6.54
N SER A 55 -17.14 7.99 -5.92
CA SER A 55 -18.37 7.53 -6.58
C SER A 55 -19.21 8.70 -7.12
N ALA A 56 -19.35 9.77 -6.35
CA ALA A 56 -20.08 10.97 -6.78
C ALA A 56 -19.39 11.70 -7.95
N GLU A 57 -18.06 11.83 -7.90
CA GLU A 57 -17.28 12.49 -8.94
C GLU A 57 -17.31 11.71 -10.27
N VAL A 58 -17.06 10.41 -10.25
CA VAL A 58 -17.08 9.61 -11.49
C VAL A 58 -18.49 9.49 -12.07
N LYS A 59 -19.53 9.58 -11.22
CA LYS A 59 -20.92 9.67 -11.70
C LYS A 59 -21.17 10.99 -12.42
N ARG A 60 -20.72 12.10 -11.85
CA ARG A 60 -20.88 13.42 -12.43
C ARG A 60 -20.12 13.57 -13.76
N ASP A 61 -18.85 13.14 -13.78
CA ASP A 61 -17.93 13.46 -14.87
C ASP A 61 -17.99 12.44 -16.02
N TYR A 62 -18.32 11.17 -15.70
CA TYR A 62 -18.27 10.04 -16.66
C TYR A 62 -19.58 9.26 -16.77
N ALA A 63 -20.62 9.65 -16.01
CA ALA A 63 -21.89 8.91 -15.89
C ALA A 63 -21.72 7.45 -15.43
N ILE A 64 -20.61 7.08 -14.79
CA ILE A 64 -20.35 5.76 -14.24
C ILE A 64 -21.07 5.61 -12.90
N ASP A 65 -21.83 4.51 -12.72
CA ASP A 65 -22.42 4.12 -11.45
C ASP A 65 -21.42 3.25 -10.67
N LEU A 66 -20.52 3.89 -9.89
CA LEU A 66 -19.52 3.19 -9.08
C LEU A 66 -20.15 2.65 -7.79
N ARG A 67 -20.14 1.33 -7.64
CA ARG A 67 -20.65 0.60 -6.49
C ARG A 67 -19.51 0.09 -5.63
N ILE A 68 -19.31 0.68 -4.46
CA ILE A 68 -18.31 0.24 -3.51
C ILE A 68 -18.84 -0.97 -2.75
N VAL A 69 -18.09 -2.07 -2.80
CA VAL A 69 -18.30 -3.25 -1.97
C VAL A 69 -17.24 -3.26 -0.88
N HIS A 70 -17.63 -2.86 0.32
CA HIS A 70 -16.71 -2.88 1.46
C HIS A 70 -16.38 -4.31 1.85
N ILE A 71 -15.11 -4.65 1.82
CA ILE A 71 -14.58 -5.95 2.24
C ILE A 71 -13.69 -5.78 3.48
N ALA A 72 -13.69 -6.78 4.34
CA ALA A 72 -12.79 -6.83 5.49
C ALA A 72 -11.38 -7.27 5.09
N ASP A 73 -11.29 -8.18 4.10
CA ASP A 73 -10.05 -8.73 3.57
C ASP A 73 -10.18 -9.02 2.07
N ALA A 74 -9.14 -8.69 1.30
CA ALA A 74 -9.09 -8.98 -0.13
C ALA A 74 -9.09 -10.48 -0.44
N ALA A 75 -8.57 -11.33 0.47
CA ALA A 75 -8.53 -12.78 0.32
C ALA A 75 -9.92 -13.41 0.05
N ASP A 76 -11.00 -12.85 0.61
CA ASP A 76 -12.35 -13.36 0.34
C ASP A 76 -12.80 -13.08 -1.10
N THR A 77 -12.40 -11.93 -1.65
CA THR A 77 -12.64 -11.62 -3.07
C THR A 77 -11.78 -12.49 -3.97
N VAL A 78 -10.53 -12.75 -3.61
CA VAL A 78 -9.63 -13.67 -4.33
C VAL A 78 -10.26 -15.07 -4.42
N LYS A 79 -10.74 -15.63 -3.31
CA LYS A 79 -11.44 -16.94 -3.28
C LYS A 79 -12.67 -16.95 -4.20
N ARG A 80 -13.43 -15.84 -4.24
CA ARG A 80 -14.58 -15.68 -5.11
C ARG A 80 -14.19 -15.71 -6.58
N LEU A 81 -13.16 -14.94 -6.98
CA LEU A 81 -12.65 -14.92 -8.35
C LEU A 81 -12.13 -16.30 -8.78
N GLN A 82 -11.40 -17.00 -7.91
CA GLN A 82 -10.98 -18.38 -8.17
C GLN A 82 -12.17 -19.34 -8.35
N THR A 83 -13.25 -19.15 -7.56
CA THR A 83 -14.46 -19.96 -7.68
C THR A 83 -15.18 -19.69 -8.99
N GLU A 84 -15.30 -18.43 -9.41
CA GLU A 84 -15.85 -18.05 -10.70
C GLU A 84 -15.06 -18.67 -11.86
N ALA A 85 -13.73 -18.63 -11.80
CA ALA A 85 -12.86 -19.24 -12.80
C ALA A 85 -13.03 -20.76 -12.87
N ARG A 86 -13.10 -21.45 -11.73
CA ARG A 86 -13.36 -22.91 -11.68
C ARG A 86 -14.76 -23.26 -12.26
N ALA A 87 -15.72 -22.37 -12.11
CA ALA A 87 -17.06 -22.51 -12.71
C ALA A 87 -17.10 -22.14 -14.21
N GLY A 88 -15.96 -21.85 -14.84
CA GLY A 88 -15.87 -21.47 -16.25
C GLY A 88 -16.39 -20.06 -16.57
N ARG A 89 -16.55 -19.19 -15.58
CA ARG A 89 -17.02 -17.81 -15.80
C ARG A 89 -15.86 -16.94 -16.31
N THR A 90 -15.71 -16.87 -17.62
CA THR A 90 -14.66 -16.11 -18.31
C THR A 90 -15.03 -14.65 -18.59
N HIS A 91 -16.29 -14.26 -18.38
CA HIS A 91 -16.82 -12.91 -18.56
C HIS A 91 -18.00 -12.67 -17.61
N ASN A 92 -18.44 -11.41 -17.49
CA ASN A 92 -19.54 -11.02 -16.59
C ASN A 92 -19.31 -11.45 -15.13
N GLY A 93 -18.08 -11.33 -14.65
CA GLY A 93 -17.70 -11.59 -13.27
C GLY A 93 -18.42 -10.68 -12.27
N SER A 94 -18.30 -10.98 -11.00
CA SER A 94 -18.95 -10.21 -9.93
C SER A 94 -18.13 -9.00 -9.47
N VAL A 95 -16.90 -8.85 -9.94
CA VAL A 95 -15.94 -7.79 -9.54
C VAL A 95 -15.40 -7.13 -10.81
N ASP A 96 -15.41 -5.79 -10.85
CA ASP A 96 -14.85 -5.03 -11.96
C ASP A 96 -13.53 -4.37 -11.58
N LEU A 97 -13.40 -3.95 -10.31
CA LEU A 97 -12.19 -3.36 -9.76
C LEU A 97 -11.96 -3.91 -8.35
N LEU A 98 -10.71 -4.19 -8.00
CA LEU A 98 -10.32 -4.71 -6.69
C LEU A 98 -9.12 -3.94 -6.15
N TRP A 99 -9.23 -3.45 -4.92
CA TRP A 99 -8.05 -3.00 -4.16
C TRP A 99 -7.32 -4.21 -3.62
N VAL A 100 -6.08 -4.38 -4.02
CA VAL A 100 -5.27 -5.58 -3.73
C VAL A 100 -3.80 -5.21 -3.61
N ASN A 101 -3.04 -6.01 -2.90
CA ASN A 101 -1.58 -6.02 -2.89
C ASN A 101 -1.04 -7.34 -2.31
N GLY A 102 0.26 -7.56 -2.45
CA GLY A 102 1.01 -8.65 -1.82
C GLY A 102 0.62 -10.04 -2.30
N GLU A 103 0.39 -10.93 -1.34
CA GLU A 103 0.07 -12.34 -1.61
C GLU A 103 -1.24 -12.50 -2.36
N ASN A 104 -2.19 -11.58 -2.19
CA ASN A 104 -3.46 -11.59 -2.91
C ASN A 104 -3.25 -11.31 -4.41
N PHE A 105 -2.42 -10.31 -4.75
CA PHE A 105 -2.00 -10.05 -6.12
C PHE A 105 -1.26 -11.26 -6.71
N ARG A 106 -0.27 -11.77 -6.01
CA ARG A 106 0.48 -12.97 -6.43
C ARG A 106 -0.45 -14.14 -6.76
N THR A 107 -1.42 -14.39 -5.90
CA THR A 107 -2.40 -15.48 -6.08
C THR A 107 -3.22 -15.30 -7.37
N LEU A 108 -3.76 -14.10 -7.60
CA LEU A 108 -4.55 -13.80 -8.80
C LEU A 108 -3.70 -13.83 -10.07
N LYS A 109 -2.50 -13.24 -10.02
CA LYS A 109 -1.57 -13.20 -11.16
C LYS A 109 -1.13 -14.60 -11.57
N THR A 110 -0.70 -15.42 -10.63
CA THR A 110 -0.26 -16.80 -10.87
C THR A 110 -1.39 -17.65 -11.47
N ALA A 111 -2.63 -17.40 -11.08
CA ALA A 111 -3.80 -18.07 -11.62
C ALA A 111 -4.27 -17.51 -12.98
N GLY A 112 -3.64 -16.47 -13.53
CA GLY A 112 -4.05 -15.84 -14.79
C GLY A 112 -5.42 -15.13 -14.71
N LEU A 113 -5.81 -14.63 -13.54
CA LEU A 113 -7.14 -14.08 -13.29
C LEU A 113 -7.20 -12.54 -13.41
N LEU A 114 -6.16 -11.90 -13.93
CA LEU A 114 -6.05 -10.44 -14.06
C LEU A 114 -5.90 -10.01 -15.52
N GLN A 115 -6.42 -8.84 -15.85
CA GLN A 115 -6.04 -8.13 -17.07
C GLN A 115 -4.66 -7.53 -16.89
N THR A 116 -3.80 -7.64 -17.91
CA THR A 116 -2.43 -7.13 -17.91
C THR A 116 -2.23 -6.00 -18.91
N GLY A 117 -1.14 -5.23 -18.80
CA GLY A 117 -0.72 -4.24 -19.79
C GLY A 117 -1.63 -3.01 -19.92
N TRP A 118 -2.56 -2.78 -18.99
CA TRP A 118 -3.51 -1.67 -19.09
C TRP A 118 -3.14 -0.45 -18.21
N ALA A 119 -2.51 -0.67 -17.06
CA ALA A 119 -2.34 0.37 -16.05
C ALA A 119 -1.46 1.52 -16.56
N GLU A 120 -0.37 1.22 -17.24
CA GLU A 120 0.56 2.23 -17.76
C GLU A 120 0.01 2.97 -19.00
N THR A 121 -1.10 2.51 -19.56
CA THR A 121 -1.79 3.19 -20.68
C THR A 121 -2.79 4.26 -20.22
N LEU A 122 -3.04 4.37 -18.92
CA LEU A 122 -3.93 5.38 -18.36
C LEU A 122 -3.36 6.80 -18.56
N PRO A 123 -4.15 7.77 -19.01
CA PRO A 123 -3.67 9.15 -19.23
C PRO A 123 -2.99 9.80 -18.03
N ASN A 124 -3.46 9.52 -16.81
CA ASN A 124 -2.90 10.07 -15.59
C ASN A 124 -1.66 9.33 -15.09
N TRP A 125 -1.26 8.20 -15.72
CA TRP A 125 0.00 7.54 -15.44
C TRP A 125 1.22 8.47 -15.61
N ARG A 126 1.13 9.45 -16.50
CA ARG A 126 2.16 10.48 -16.72
C ARG A 126 2.55 11.27 -15.47
N TYR A 127 1.68 11.28 -14.45
CA TYR A 127 1.94 11.95 -13.18
C TYR A 127 2.55 11.04 -12.12
N VAL A 128 2.53 9.73 -12.32
CA VAL A 128 3.01 8.73 -11.34
C VAL A 128 4.50 8.90 -11.07
N ASP A 129 4.89 8.83 -9.80
CA ASP A 129 6.30 8.82 -9.40
C ASP A 129 6.89 7.40 -9.55
N THR A 130 7.52 7.18 -10.71
CA THR A 130 8.14 5.89 -11.03
C THR A 130 9.41 5.57 -10.23
N ARG A 131 9.82 6.44 -9.31
CA ARG A 131 10.87 6.14 -8.31
C ARG A 131 10.32 5.31 -7.14
N GLN A 132 8.99 5.35 -6.92
CA GLN A 132 8.31 4.43 -6.01
C GLN A 132 8.15 3.05 -6.67
N PRO A 133 7.92 1.96 -5.91
CA PRO A 133 7.77 0.60 -6.44
C PRO A 133 6.41 0.39 -7.14
N VAL A 134 6.06 1.28 -8.09
CA VAL A 134 4.75 1.28 -8.79
C VAL A 134 4.65 0.24 -9.90
N ARG A 135 5.74 -0.48 -10.18
CA ARG A 135 5.82 -1.58 -11.15
C ARG A 135 6.10 -2.93 -10.51
N GLU A 136 6.22 -2.94 -9.19
CA GLU A 136 6.42 -4.15 -8.39
C GLU A 136 5.45 -4.12 -7.20
N ASP A 137 4.86 -5.26 -6.88
CA ASP A 137 4.08 -5.47 -5.67
C ASP A 137 4.72 -6.63 -4.89
N PHE A 138 5.24 -6.36 -3.69
CA PHE A 138 6.01 -7.31 -2.88
C PHE A 138 7.08 -8.06 -3.72
N SER A 139 7.91 -7.31 -4.39
CA SER A 139 8.97 -7.80 -5.30
C SER A 139 8.48 -8.62 -6.50
N LEU A 140 7.19 -8.61 -6.82
CA LEU A 140 6.63 -9.22 -8.02
C LEU A 140 6.36 -8.14 -9.09
N PRO A 141 6.86 -8.28 -10.32
CA PRO A 141 6.52 -7.36 -11.40
C PRO A 141 5.00 -7.30 -11.63
N THR A 142 4.43 -6.09 -11.71
CA THR A 142 2.98 -5.93 -11.97
C THR A 142 2.58 -6.26 -13.41
N GLU A 143 3.50 -6.09 -14.37
CA GLU A 143 3.25 -6.26 -15.81
C GLU A 143 2.03 -5.46 -16.29
N GLY A 144 1.81 -4.31 -15.68
CA GLY A 144 0.69 -3.42 -15.97
C GLY A 144 -0.68 -4.01 -15.63
N ALA A 145 -0.75 -5.00 -14.74
CA ALA A 145 -2.01 -5.56 -14.21
C ALA A 145 -2.58 -4.73 -13.07
N GLU A 146 -1.79 -3.84 -12.50
CA GLU A 146 -2.15 -3.01 -11.35
C GLU A 146 -1.88 -1.54 -11.62
N SER A 147 -2.81 -0.69 -11.22
CA SER A 147 -2.65 0.77 -11.20
C SER A 147 -2.43 1.23 -9.77
N PRO A 148 -1.32 1.95 -9.48
CA PRO A 148 -1.08 2.51 -8.16
C PRO A 148 -2.09 3.62 -7.88
N TRP A 149 -2.49 3.82 -6.63
CA TRP A 149 -3.38 4.93 -6.27
C TRP A 149 -3.12 5.53 -4.89
N GLY A 150 -2.21 4.98 -4.12
CA GLY A 150 -1.74 5.49 -2.85
C GLY A 150 -0.44 4.84 -2.45
N SER A 151 0.24 5.41 -1.48
CA SER A 151 1.46 4.83 -0.92
C SER A 151 1.35 4.75 0.59
N ALA A 152 2.04 3.77 1.16
CA ALA A 152 2.08 3.52 2.57
C ALA A 152 3.52 3.29 3.03
N GLN A 153 3.78 3.53 4.31
CA GLN A 153 5.06 3.24 4.93
C GLN A 153 4.84 2.85 6.38
N LEU A 154 5.44 1.74 6.79
CA LEU A 154 5.43 1.32 8.18
C LEU A 154 5.99 2.46 9.05
N THR A 155 5.24 2.85 10.05
CA THR A 155 5.53 4.04 10.85
C THR A 155 5.22 3.75 12.30
N PHE A 156 6.15 4.06 13.20
CA PHE A 156 5.86 4.12 14.62
C PHE A 156 5.15 5.43 14.96
N ILE A 157 4.28 5.38 15.95
CA ILE A 157 3.65 6.56 16.53
C ILE A 157 4.06 6.67 18.01
N ALA A 158 4.38 7.87 18.43
CA ALA A 158 4.67 8.18 19.82
C ALA A 158 4.08 9.53 20.23
N ARG A 159 4.08 9.83 21.53
CA ARG A 159 3.75 11.14 22.07
C ARG A 159 5.03 11.90 22.44
N ARG A 160 5.15 13.13 21.96
CA ARG A 160 6.35 13.95 22.17
C ARG A 160 6.67 14.20 23.65
N THR A 161 5.64 14.33 24.47
CA THR A 161 5.76 14.51 25.92
C THR A 161 6.28 13.26 26.64
N GLN A 162 6.04 12.06 26.09
CA GLN A 162 6.43 10.78 26.71
C GLN A 162 7.66 10.14 26.05
N THR A 163 7.89 10.46 24.78
CA THR A 163 8.98 9.90 23.98
C THR A 163 9.62 11.01 23.13
N PRO A 164 10.36 11.95 23.77
CA PRO A 164 11.01 13.06 23.05
C PRO A 164 12.13 12.59 22.13
N THR A 165 12.77 11.46 22.46
CA THR A 165 13.82 10.81 21.66
C THR A 165 13.37 9.39 21.32
N PRO A 166 12.81 9.15 20.12
CA PRO A 166 12.33 7.85 19.73
C PRO A 166 13.49 6.91 19.34
N PRO A 167 13.28 5.58 19.42
CA PRO A 167 14.24 4.62 18.90
C PRO A 167 14.35 4.73 17.35
N ASP A 168 15.56 4.58 16.82
CA ASP A 168 15.87 4.81 15.42
C ASP A 168 16.52 3.59 14.71
N SER A 169 16.53 2.46 15.40
CA SER A 169 17.05 1.17 14.92
C SER A 169 16.48 0.03 15.76
N PRO A 170 16.55 -1.25 15.32
CA PRO A 170 16.18 -2.39 16.16
C PRO A 170 16.90 -2.43 17.48
N GLU A 171 18.20 -2.09 17.52
CA GLU A 171 18.98 -2.09 18.76
C GLU A 171 18.52 -1.01 19.75
N THR A 172 18.27 0.20 19.26
CA THR A 172 17.74 1.27 20.12
C THR A 172 16.29 1.01 20.55
N LEU A 173 15.49 0.30 19.74
CA LEU A 173 14.15 -0.17 20.13
C LEU A 173 14.24 -1.17 21.29
N LEU A 174 15.18 -2.11 21.24
CA LEU A 174 15.40 -3.06 22.35
C LEU A 174 15.81 -2.35 23.63
N THR A 175 16.73 -1.37 23.52
CA THR A 175 17.15 -0.53 24.64
C THR A 175 15.99 0.28 25.21
N PHE A 176 15.15 0.86 24.33
CA PHE A 176 13.96 1.60 24.71
C PHE A 176 12.95 0.70 25.43
N ALA A 177 12.69 -0.50 24.91
CA ALA A 177 11.80 -1.47 25.55
C ALA A 177 12.30 -1.92 26.92
N ALA A 178 13.62 -2.06 27.09
CA ALA A 178 14.23 -2.38 28.40
C ALA A 178 14.05 -1.25 29.43
N ALA A 179 14.13 0.00 29.00
CA ALA A 179 13.89 1.17 29.84
C ALA A 179 12.38 1.39 30.14
N HIS A 180 11.49 0.88 29.31
CA HIS A 180 10.03 1.05 29.38
C HIS A 180 9.32 -0.30 29.34
N ARG A 181 9.71 -1.20 30.24
CA ARG A 181 9.16 -2.58 30.30
C ARG A 181 7.63 -2.57 30.42
N GLY A 182 6.99 -3.34 29.55
CA GLY A 182 5.53 -3.46 29.49
C GLY A 182 4.80 -2.33 28.75
N GLU A 183 5.53 -1.31 28.25
CA GLU A 183 4.95 -0.15 27.58
C GLU A 183 5.18 -0.16 26.05
N VAL A 184 5.73 -1.25 25.50
CA VAL A 184 5.98 -1.47 24.08
C VAL A 184 5.35 -2.79 23.65
N THR A 185 4.81 -2.85 22.45
CA THR A 185 4.32 -4.10 21.82
C THR A 185 4.14 -3.89 20.32
N TYR A 186 3.62 -4.89 19.60
CA TYR A 186 3.21 -4.82 18.21
C TYR A 186 1.94 -5.65 18.00
N PRO A 187 1.18 -5.47 16.88
CA PRO A 187 -0.01 -6.26 16.64
C PRO A 187 0.33 -7.73 16.43
N ARG A 188 -0.57 -8.61 16.83
CA ARG A 188 -0.38 -10.06 16.69
C ARG A 188 -0.47 -10.48 15.23
N PRO A 189 0.55 -11.17 14.64
CA PRO A 189 0.38 -11.84 13.36
C PRO A 189 -0.80 -12.85 13.41
N PRO A 190 -1.60 -12.97 12.34
CA PRO A 190 -1.41 -12.48 10.97
C PRO A 190 -1.96 -11.06 10.69
N ASP A 191 -2.08 -10.17 11.69
CA ASP A 191 -2.38 -8.76 11.39
C ASP A 191 -1.31 -8.20 10.44
N PHE A 192 -1.74 -7.53 9.37
CA PHE A 192 -0.86 -6.99 8.34
C PHE A 192 0.28 -6.14 8.90
N THR A 193 -0.02 -5.23 9.84
CA THR A 193 0.99 -4.35 10.46
C THR A 193 1.92 -5.13 11.38
N GLY A 194 1.40 -6.15 12.05
CA GLY A 194 2.19 -7.05 12.89
C GLY A 194 3.18 -7.86 12.07
N THR A 195 2.74 -8.44 10.95
CA THR A 195 3.62 -9.17 10.02
C THR A 195 4.65 -8.25 9.38
N ALA A 196 4.23 -7.04 8.94
CA ALA A 196 5.15 -6.04 8.40
C ALA A 196 6.23 -5.59 9.42
N PHE A 197 5.91 -5.56 10.71
CA PHE A 197 6.92 -5.33 11.75
C PHE A 197 7.96 -6.47 11.81
N LEU A 198 7.56 -7.72 11.63
CA LEU A 198 8.50 -8.85 11.52
C LEU A 198 9.38 -8.73 10.27
N GLU A 199 8.79 -8.37 9.13
CA GLU A 199 9.52 -8.16 7.88
C GLU A 199 10.50 -6.98 7.97
N GLN A 200 10.12 -5.88 8.64
CA GLN A 200 11.01 -4.77 8.92
C GLN A 200 12.23 -5.22 9.75
N LEU A 201 11.99 -5.91 10.86
CA LEU A 201 13.08 -6.41 11.69
C LEU A 201 13.96 -7.43 10.95
N LEU A 202 13.35 -8.32 10.15
CA LEU A 202 14.11 -9.26 9.31
C LEU A 202 15.00 -8.52 8.32
N SER A 203 14.46 -7.51 7.63
CA SER A 203 15.21 -6.69 6.65
C SER A 203 16.38 -5.94 7.29
N ASP A 204 16.24 -5.51 8.53
CA ASP A 204 17.29 -4.81 9.26
C ASP A 204 18.35 -5.74 9.85
N LEU A 205 17.97 -6.95 10.25
CA LEU A 205 18.81 -7.85 11.05
C LEU A 205 19.47 -8.97 10.23
N THR A 206 18.91 -9.33 9.06
CA THR A 206 19.47 -10.42 8.25
C THR A 206 20.83 -10.03 7.64
N GLU A 207 21.74 -11.01 7.62
CA GLU A 207 23.02 -10.88 6.92
C GLU A 207 22.88 -11.18 5.41
N ARG A 208 21.67 -11.55 4.95
CA ARG A 208 21.38 -11.98 3.57
C ARG A 208 20.18 -11.23 2.97
N PRO A 209 20.24 -9.89 2.82
CA PRO A 209 19.11 -9.09 2.35
C PRO A 209 18.63 -9.49 0.95
N ASP A 210 19.53 -9.94 0.06
CA ASP A 210 19.16 -10.36 -1.30
C ASP A 210 18.23 -11.58 -1.31
N ALA A 211 18.30 -12.45 -0.29
CA ALA A 211 17.42 -13.61 -0.16
C ALA A 211 15.95 -13.20 0.03
N LEU A 212 15.70 -12.00 0.57
CA LEU A 212 14.34 -11.52 0.81
C LEU A 212 13.60 -11.12 -0.47
N ARG A 213 14.31 -10.89 -1.57
CA ARG A 213 13.70 -10.57 -2.88
C ARG A 213 13.19 -11.81 -3.63
N LEU A 214 13.50 -13.00 -3.14
CA LEU A 214 13.09 -14.28 -3.69
C LEU A 214 12.17 -15.02 -2.70
N PRO A 215 11.37 -15.98 -3.15
CA PRO A 215 10.63 -16.85 -2.23
C PRO A 215 11.55 -17.48 -1.20
N PRO A 216 11.09 -17.67 0.06
CA PRO A 216 11.90 -18.33 1.08
C PRO A 216 12.29 -19.74 0.64
N ASP A 217 13.58 -20.01 0.66
CA ASP A 217 14.13 -21.33 0.39
C ASP A 217 14.15 -22.16 1.69
N PRO A 218 13.49 -23.33 1.75
CA PRO A 218 13.46 -24.17 2.95
C PRO A 218 14.84 -24.52 3.50
N GLN A 219 15.87 -24.63 2.64
CA GLN A 219 17.23 -24.99 3.06
C GLN A 219 17.95 -23.83 3.77
N THR A 220 17.62 -22.59 3.43
CA THR A 220 18.28 -21.40 3.97
C THR A 220 17.40 -20.58 4.91
N PHE A 221 16.09 -20.85 4.97
CA PHE A 221 15.12 -20.11 5.77
C PHE A 221 15.57 -19.93 7.22
N ALA A 222 15.99 -21.02 7.88
CA ALA A 222 16.42 -20.98 9.27
C ALA A 222 17.63 -20.05 9.47
N ALA A 223 18.60 -20.05 8.54
CA ALA A 223 19.77 -19.18 8.63
C ALA A 223 19.42 -17.71 8.37
N VAL A 224 18.56 -17.44 7.38
CA VAL A 224 18.11 -16.06 7.04
C VAL A 224 17.32 -15.45 8.18
N THR A 225 16.45 -16.22 8.84
CA THR A 225 15.54 -15.71 9.89
C THR A 225 16.12 -15.80 11.31
N ALA A 226 17.20 -16.54 11.52
CA ALA A 226 17.78 -16.70 12.86
C ALA A 226 18.07 -15.38 13.60
N PRO A 227 18.58 -14.31 12.96
CA PRO A 227 18.77 -13.03 13.64
C PRO A 227 17.46 -12.41 14.14
N LEU A 228 16.37 -12.52 13.36
CA LEU A 228 15.04 -12.06 13.77
C LEU A 228 14.57 -12.76 15.03
N TRP A 229 14.62 -14.11 15.04
CA TRP A 229 14.11 -14.88 16.18
C TRP A 229 14.94 -14.63 17.44
N ARG A 230 16.25 -14.57 17.33
CA ARG A 230 17.12 -14.19 18.48
C ARG A 230 16.80 -12.80 19.02
N TYR A 231 16.44 -11.85 18.14
CA TYR A 231 16.03 -10.52 18.53
C TYR A 231 14.67 -10.55 19.26
N LEU A 232 13.68 -11.26 18.73
CA LEU A 232 12.35 -11.38 19.34
C LEU A 232 12.40 -12.11 20.69
N ASP A 233 13.24 -13.13 20.84
CA ASP A 233 13.46 -13.83 22.13
C ASP A 233 13.99 -12.87 23.23
N ARG A 234 14.75 -11.83 22.84
CA ARG A 234 15.19 -10.77 23.74
C ARG A 234 14.14 -9.70 23.96
N LEU A 235 13.36 -9.38 22.94
CA LEU A 235 12.37 -8.31 22.97
C LEU A 235 11.10 -8.72 23.75
N HIS A 236 10.55 -9.91 23.51
CA HIS A 236 9.27 -10.34 24.07
C HIS A 236 9.18 -10.22 25.60
N PRO A 237 10.19 -10.62 26.41
CA PRO A 237 10.13 -10.45 27.86
C PRO A 237 10.05 -8.99 28.35
N LEU A 238 10.31 -8.03 27.46
CA LEU A 238 10.25 -6.59 27.73
C LEU A 238 8.91 -5.96 27.31
N LEU A 239 8.15 -6.65 26.49
CA LEU A 239 6.89 -6.15 25.92
C LEU A 239 5.74 -6.13 26.93
N TRP A 240 4.66 -5.46 26.55
CA TRP A 240 3.38 -5.53 27.23
C TRP A 240 3.00 -6.98 27.52
N ARG A 241 2.58 -7.25 28.76
CA ARG A 241 2.30 -8.60 29.27
C ARG A 241 3.44 -9.61 29.04
N GLU A 242 4.69 -9.11 28.99
CA GLU A 242 5.88 -9.93 28.79
C GLU A 242 5.86 -10.74 27.45
N GLY A 243 5.20 -10.19 26.42
CA GLY A 243 5.07 -10.84 25.12
C GLY A 243 4.24 -12.14 25.13
N ARG A 244 3.42 -12.36 26.16
CA ARG A 244 2.48 -13.49 26.25
C ARG A 244 1.12 -13.17 25.62
N ASP A 245 0.87 -11.90 25.38
CA ASP A 245 -0.33 -11.40 24.72
C ASP A 245 0.02 -10.21 23.84
N PHE A 246 -0.74 -10.02 22.75
CA PHE A 246 -0.50 -8.99 21.75
C PHE A 246 -1.83 -8.34 21.35
N PRO A 247 -1.84 -7.02 21.08
CA PRO A 247 -3.01 -6.36 20.52
C PRO A 247 -3.41 -6.99 19.19
N GLY A 248 -4.71 -7.12 18.95
CA GLY A 248 -5.23 -7.72 17.72
C GLY A 248 -5.23 -6.78 16.51
N SER A 249 -4.87 -5.49 16.69
CA SER A 249 -4.87 -4.52 15.58
C SER A 249 -4.14 -3.23 15.95
N PRO A 250 -3.70 -2.43 14.96
CA PRO A 250 -3.17 -1.08 15.17
C PRO A 250 -4.15 -0.14 15.89
N ALA A 251 -5.44 -0.20 15.58
CA ALA A 251 -6.46 0.60 16.25
C ALA A 251 -6.52 0.34 17.77
N ARG A 252 -6.30 -0.92 18.19
CA ARG A 252 -6.17 -1.26 19.61
C ARG A 252 -4.93 -0.63 20.22
N MET A 253 -3.80 -0.64 19.50
CA MET A 253 -2.55 0.00 19.95
C MET A 253 -2.71 1.52 20.08
N ASP A 254 -3.41 2.17 19.16
CA ASP A 254 -3.70 3.61 19.23
C ASP A 254 -4.49 3.96 20.50
N ALA A 255 -5.51 3.18 20.83
CA ALA A 255 -6.26 3.35 22.07
C ALA A 255 -5.37 3.17 23.31
N MET A 256 -4.43 2.22 23.27
CA MET A 256 -3.46 1.98 24.36
C MET A 256 -2.40 3.09 24.45
N LEU A 257 -1.99 3.68 23.33
CA LEU A 257 -1.13 4.86 23.29
C LEU A 257 -1.86 6.09 23.87
N ALA A 258 -3.10 6.29 23.45
CA ALA A 258 -3.93 7.43 23.88
C ALA A 258 -4.16 7.44 25.40
N ASN A 259 -4.40 6.28 26.00
CA ASN A 259 -4.61 6.13 27.45
C ASN A 259 -3.31 5.97 28.28
N GLY A 260 -2.15 5.96 27.63
CA GLY A 260 -0.84 5.87 28.29
C GLY A 260 -0.40 4.46 28.70
N THR A 261 -1.11 3.41 28.27
CA THR A 261 -0.67 2.01 28.48
C THR A 261 0.57 1.70 27.66
N LEU A 262 0.65 2.24 26.44
CA LEU A 262 1.82 2.09 25.56
C LEU A 262 2.49 3.44 25.30
N ARG A 263 3.78 3.40 25.02
CA ARG A 263 4.56 4.53 24.51
C ARG A 263 4.68 4.57 23.00
N LEU A 264 4.49 3.44 22.35
CA LEU A 264 4.58 3.30 20.91
C LEU A 264 3.31 2.63 20.36
N SER A 265 2.85 3.10 19.21
CA SER A 265 1.91 2.41 18.32
C SER A 265 2.55 2.20 16.97
N LEU A 266 1.90 1.44 16.10
CA LEU A 266 2.33 1.12 14.74
C LEU A 266 1.20 1.36 13.75
N THR A 267 1.56 1.85 12.56
CA THR A 267 0.63 2.07 11.45
C THR A 267 1.37 1.87 10.13
N PHE A 268 0.63 1.72 9.04
CA PHE A 268 1.18 1.76 7.68
C PHE A 268 0.89 3.09 6.95
N ASN A 269 0.43 4.11 7.69
CA ASN A 269 0.20 5.44 7.12
C ASN A 269 1.03 6.50 7.87
N PRO A 270 2.02 7.13 7.23
CA PRO A 270 2.88 8.16 7.86
C PRO A 270 2.12 9.40 8.34
N LEU A 271 0.92 9.67 7.82
CA LEU A 271 0.07 10.78 8.23
C LEU A 271 -0.92 10.42 9.33
N HIS A 272 -1.00 9.15 9.73
CA HIS A 272 -2.00 8.64 10.67
C HIS A 272 -1.97 9.38 12.02
N ALA A 273 -0.79 9.59 12.59
CA ALA A 273 -0.67 10.32 13.85
C ALA A 273 -1.28 11.72 13.77
N ARG A 274 -1.04 12.44 12.66
CA ARG A 274 -1.60 13.77 12.41
C ARG A 274 -3.12 13.70 12.18
N GLN A 275 -3.58 12.77 11.38
CA GLN A 275 -5.00 12.54 11.12
C GLN A 275 -5.77 12.27 12.41
N LYS A 276 -5.29 11.34 13.23
CA LYS A 276 -5.92 10.94 14.50
C LYS A 276 -5.82 12.02 15.58
N ALA A 277 -4.79 12.86 15.55
CA ALA A 277 -4.71 14.04 16.41
C ALA A 277 -5.73 15.13 16.02
N VAL A 278 -6.01 15.30 14.72
CA VAL A 278 -7.05 16.22 14.22
C VAL A 278 -8.45 15.73 14.59
N SER A 279 -8.73 14.43 14.48
CA SER A 279 -10.03 13.85 14.87
C SER A 279 -10.20 13.72 16.38
N GLY A 280 -9.14 13.91 17.17
CA GLY A 280 -9.17 13.79 18.63
C GLY A 280 -9.07 12.34 19.15
N GLU A 281 -8.81 11.38 18.29
CA GLU A 281 -8.60 9.97 18.67
C GLU A 281 -7.24 9.73 19.31
N LEU A 282 -6.22 10.51 18.90
CA LEU A 282 -4.90 10.54 19.52
C LEU A 282 -4.61 11.92 20.16
N PRO A 283 -3.75 11.98 21.18
CA PRO A 283 -3.29 13.23 21.73
C PRO A 283 -2.63 14.14 20.69
N LYS A 284 -2.78 15.47 20.85
CA LYS A 284 -2.29 16.47 19.88
C LYS A 284 -0.76 16.46 19.71
N ASP A 285 -0.02 15.94 20.69
CA ASP A 285 1.43 15.81 20.68
C ASP A 285 1.91 14.49 20.03
N SER A 286 1.01 13.71 19.44
CA SER A 286 1.34 12.49 18.72
C SER A 286 2.06 12.78 17.40
N TYR A 287 3.06 11.98 17.08
CA TYR A 287 3.89 12.11 15.88
C TYR A 287 4.34 10.74 15.35
N GLY A 288 4.57 10.67 14.04
CA GLY A 288 5.13 9.49 13.36
C GLY A 288 6.66 9.57 13.32
N PHE A 289 7.31 8.40 13.37
CA PHE A 289 8.76 8.25 13.19
C PHE A 289 9.10 6.85 12.66
N GLY A 290 10.35 6.63 12.27
CA GLY A 290 10.83 5.32 11.83
C GLY A 290 12.34 5.17 12.04
N PHE A 291 12.88 4.03 11.64
CA PHE A 291 14.31 3.75 11.74
C PHE A 291 15.10 4.55 10.69
N LYS A 292 16.31 4.96 11.06
CA LYS A 292 17.17 5.80 10.20
C LYS A 292 17.56 5.13 8.88
N ARG A 293 17.74 3.81 8.89
CA ARG A 293 18.09 3.05 7.69
C ARG A 293 16.96 3.09 6.67
N GLY A 294 15.72 3.18 7.11
CA GLY A 294 14.50 3.19 6.33
C GLY A 294 13.40 2.37 6.96
N MET A 295 12.20 2.52 6.44
CA MET A 295 11.03 1.74 6.83
C MET A 295 10.39 1.11 5.60
N LEU A 296 9.89 -0.10 5.75
CA LEU A 296 9.16 -0.78 4.68
C LEU A 296 8.02 0.10 4.18
N GLY A 297 7.89 0.19 2.88
CA GLY A 297 6.81 0.92 2.25
C GLY A 297 6.28 0.18 1.03
N ASN A 298 4.99 0.31 0.81
CA ASN A 298 4.32 -0.25 -0.34
C ASN A 298 3.45 0.77 -1.07
N VAL A 299 2.88 0.33 -2.15
CA VAL A 299 1.92 1.08 -2.96
C VAL A 299 0.58 0.38 -2.86
N HIS A 300 -0.49 1.16 -2.72
CA HIS A 300 -1.84 0.63 -2.87
C HIS A 300 -2.17 0.48 -4.34
N PHE A 301 -2.63 -0.69 -4.73
CA PHE A 301 -2.98 -0.98 -6.11
C PHE A 301 -4.48 -1.24 -6.28
N VAL A 302 -4.97 -0.95 -7.48
CA VAL A 302 -6.23 -1.47 -7.98
C VAL A 302 -5.97 -2.33 -9.21
N THR A 303 -6.66 -3.46 -9.28
CA THR A 303 -6.56 -4.40 -10.40
C THR A 303 -7.91 -4.69 -11.02
N ILE A 304 -7.91 -5.14 -12.27
CA ILE A 304 -9.11 -5.50 -13.04
C ILE A 304 -9.09 -7.01 -13.25
N PRO A 305 -10.06 -7.77 -12.71
CA PRO A 305 -10.18 -9.19 -12.99
C PRO A 305 -10.33 -9.48 -14.48
N ALA A 306 -9.79 -10.61 -14.95
CA ALA A 306 -9.85 -11.03 -16.35
C ALA A 306 -11.30 -11.16 -16.85
N ASN A 307 -12.23 -11.55 -15.97
CA ASN A 307 -13.65 -11.75 -16.27
C ASN A 307 -14.54 -10.54 -15.91
N ALA A 308 -13.96 -9.36 -15.65
CA ALA A 308 -14.72 -8.16 -15.29
C ALA A 308 -15.84 -7.87 -16.29
N ARG A 309 -16.99 -7.41 -15.79
CA ARG A 309 -18.17 -7.05 -16.59
C ARG A 309 -18.01 -5.70 -17.26
N ALA A 310 -17.39 -4.74 -16.57
CA ALA A 310 -17.26 -3.35 -16.98
C ALA A 310 -15.78 -2.91 -17.01
N PRO A 311 -14.90 -3.56 -17.81
CA PRO A 311 -13.46 -3.25 -17.79
C PRO A 311 -13.15 -1.83 -18.27
N ALA A 312 -13.93 -1.25 -19.19
CA ALA A 312 -13.77 0.13 -19.62
C ALA A 312 -14.07 1.11 -18.49
N GLY A 313 -15.18 0.91 -17.77
CA GLY A 313 -15.51 1.70 -16.58
C GLY A 313 -14.48 1.57 -15.47
N ALA A 314 -13.98 0.35 -15.22
CA ALA A 314 -12.92 0.11 -14.24
C ALA A 314 -11.63 0.88 -14.57
N LYS A 315 -11.22 0.92 -15.85
CA LYS A 315 -10.06 1.73 -16.30
C LYS A 315 -10.29 3.23 -16.09
N VAL A 316 -11.51 3.74 -16.35
CA VAL A 316 -11.82 5.17 -16.11
C VAL A 316 -11.79 5.48 -14.62
N VAL A 317 -12.33 4.63 -13.77
CA VAL A 317 -12.22 4.79 -12.30
C VAL A 317 -10.77 4.77 -11.86
N ALA A 318 -9.97 3.80 -12.30
CA ALA A 318 -8.53 3.74 -11.98
C ALA A 318 -7.79 5.00 -12.43
N ASN A 319 -8.06 5.51 -13.64
CA ASN A 319 -7.50 6.76 -14.12
C ASN A 319 -7.94 7.97 -13.27
N PHE A 320 -9.20 8.00 -12.81
CA PHE A 320 -9.67 9.04 -11.90
C PHE A 320 -8.92 9.01 -10.56
N LEU A 321 -8.71 7.83 -9.98
CA LEU A 321 -7.94 7.64 -8.73
C LEU A 321 -6.50 8.17 -8.86
N LEU A 322 -5.91 8.14 -10.06
CA LEU A 322 -4.59 8.72 -10.38
C LEU A 322 -4.65 10.22 -10.69
N SER A 323 -5.84 10.83 -10.77
CA SER A 323 -5.92 12.26 -11.09
C SER A 323 -5.32 13.13 -9.98
N PRO A 324 -4.69 14.26 -10.31
CA PRO A 324 -4.18 15.19 -9.29
C PRO A 324 -5.22 15.60 -8.27
N ALA A 325 -6.47 15.83 -8.69
CA ALA A 325 -7.58 16.20 -7.79
C ALA A 325 -7.89 15.08 -6.78
N ALA A 326 -7.98 13.83 -7.24
CA ALA A 326 -8.25 12.68 -6.37
C ALA A 326 -7.09 12.44 -5.39
N GLN A 327 -5.85 12.57 -5.87
CA GLN A 327 -4.66 12.35 -5.06
C GLN A 327 -4.45 13.46 -4.02
N LEU A 328 -4.68 14.73 -4.36
CA LEU A 328 -4.63 15.83 -3.40
C LEU A 328 -5.68 15.69 -2.31
N ARG A 329 -6.93 15.36 -2.70
CA ARG A 329 -8.00 15.12 -1.73
C ARG A 329 -7.71 13.96 -0.80
N LYS A 330 -7.15 12.88 -1.33
CA LYS A 330 -6.78 11.70 -0.56
C LYS A 330 -5.65 12.00 0.43
N ALA A 331 -4.65 12.78 0.03
CA ALA A 331 -3.51 13.15 0.86
C ALA A 331 -3.86 14.14 1.99
N ASP A 332 -5.02 14.80 1.94
CA ASP A 332 -5.45 15.73 2.99
C ASP A 332 -5.76 14.95 4.29
N PRO A 333 -5.06 15.22 5.41
CA PRO A 333 -5.33 14.59 6.70
C PRO A 333 -6.74 14.82 7.25
N ALA A 334 -7.44 15.89 6.79
CA ALA A 334 -8.83 16.13 7.17
C ALA A 334 -9.82 15.20 6.43
N VAL A 335 -9.37 14.54 5.35
CA VAL A 335 -10.15 13.60 4.53
C VAL A 335 -9.76 12.16 4.84
N TRP A 336 -8.55 11.76 4.42
CA TRP A 336 -7.98 10.44 4.68
C TRP A 336 -6.53 10.53 5.16
N GLY A 337 -5.71 11.39 4.55
CA GLY A 337 -4.30 11.51 4.89
C GLY A 337 -3.46 10.35 4.36
N ASP A 338 -3.80 9.80 3.20
CA ASP A 338 -3.04 8.75 2.54
C ASP A 338 -2.06 9.37 1.53
N PRO A 339 -0.74 9.08 1.62
CA PRO A 339 0.25 9.69 0.75
C PRO A 339 0.00 9.42 -0.73
N SER A 340 0.35 10.39 -1.56
CA SER A 340 0.18 10.34 -3.01
C SER A 340 1.25 9.50 -3.70
N VAL A 341 0.87 8.84 -4.79
CA VAL A 341 1.80 8.17 -5.73
C VAL A 341 2.29 9.09 -6.84
N LEU A 342 1.89 10.37 -6.84
CA LEU A 342 2.26 11.30 -7.90
C LEU A 342 3.63 11.95 -7.65
N ASN A 343 4.37 12.13 -8.73
CA ASN A 343 5.58 12.95 -8.72
C ASN A 343 5.19 14.44 -8.72
N PRO A 344 5.49 15.20 -7.67
CA PRO A 344 5.15 16.62 -7.61
C PRO A 344 5.72 17.42 -8.80
N GLN A 345 6.87 17.02 -9.34
CA GLN A 345 7.51 17.72 -10.45
C GLN A 345 6.76 17.58 -11.78
N SER A 346 5.91 16.56 -11.91
CA SER A 346 5.07 16.36 -13.09
C SER A 346 3.77 17.15 -13.06
N LEU A 347 3.47 17.83 -11.94
CA LEU A 347 2.22 18.55 -11.72
C LEU A 347 2.34 20.05 -12.08
N PRO A 348 1.24 20.71 -12.47
CA PRO A 348 1.16 22.18 -12.51
C PRO A 348 1.57 22.80 -11.17
N ASN A 349 2.03 24.06 -11.20
CA ASN A 349 2.67 24.70 -10.04
C ASN A 349 1.77 24.77 -8.79
N ASP A 350 0.50 25.09 -8.94
CA ASP A 350 -0.48 25.18 -7.85
C ASP A 350 -0.71 23.81 -7.20
N GLN A 351 -0.91 22.77 -8.00
CA GLN A 351 -1.10 21.41 -7.53
C GLN A 351 0.19 20.83 -6.93
N ARG A 352 1.36 21.18 -7.49
CA ARG A 352 2.67 20.82 -6.94
C ARG A 352 2.83 21.37 -5.53
N GLN A 353 2.59 22.68 -5.34
CA GLN A 353 2.69 23.32 -4.03
C GLN A 353 1.71 22.70 -3.02
N ALA A 354 0.47 22.47 -3.45
CA ALA A 354 -0.53 21.83 -2.61
C ALA A 354 -0.09 20.42 -2.17
N LEU A 355 0.41 19.60 -3.10
CA LEU A 355 0.86 18.23 -2.78
C LEU A 355 2.09 18.25 -1.86
N GLN A 356 3.04 19.16 -2.09
CA GLN A 356 4.23 19.29 -1.22
C GLN A 356 3.84 19.71 0.21
N ALA A 357 2.83 20.55 0.38
CA ALA A 357 2.34 20.94 1.70
C ALA A 357 1.66 19.80 2.46
N LEU A 358 1.09 18.83 1.74
CA LEU A 358 0.46 17.62 2.31
C LEU A 358 1.44 16.48 2.53
N THR A 359 2.59 16.48 1.84
CA THR A 359 3.60 15.43 1.97
C THR A 359 4.25 15.49 3.35
N PRO A 360 4.34 14.36 4.08
CA PRO A 360 5.02 14.34 5.37
C PRO A 360 6.49 14.75 5.24
N GLN A 361 6.95 15.61 6.15
CA GLN A 361 8.35 16.01 6.22
C GLN A 361 9.15 15.01 7.07
N ASN A 362 10.41 14.79 6.71
CA ASN A 362 11.34 13.96 7.49
C ASN A 362 10.94 12.49 7.63
N LEU A 363 10.27 11.92 6.62
CA LEU A 363 10.08 10.48 6.57
C LEU A 363 11.43 9.76 6.37
N PRO A 364 11.63 8.59 7.01
CA PRO A 364 12.77 7.76 6.72
C PRO A 364 12.73 7.27 5.25
N PRO A 365 13.87 6.86 4.68
CA PRO A 365 13.89 6.23 3.36
C PRO A 365 12.89 5.07 3.28
N VAL A 366 12.28 4.89 2.10
CA VAL A 366 11.39 3.76 1.83
C VAL A 366 12.25 2.53 1.50
N LEU A 367 12.01 1.43 2.21
CA LEU A 367 12.58 0.12 1.92
C LEU A 367 11.54 -0.71 1.16
N ALA A 368 12.00 -1.48 0.16
CA ALA A 368 11.14 -2.42 -0.53
C ALA A 368 10.75 -3.58 0.40
N GLU A 369 9.53 -4.05 0.27
CA GLU A 369 9.04 -5.22 0.99
C GLU A 369 9.72 -6.50 0.48
N PRO A 370 9.91 -7.50 1.36
CA PRO A 370 10.27 -8.85 0.95
C PRO A 370 9.32 -9.43 -0.09
N HIS A 371 9.74 -10.48 -0.78
CA HIS A 371 8.86 -11.24 -1.68
C HIS A 371 7.64 -11.76 -0.91
N ALA A 372 6.43 -11.65 -1.48
CA ALA A 372 5.15 -11.92 -0.83
C ALA A 372 5.07 -13.30 -0.13
N ALA A 373 5.86 -14.28 -0.55
CA ALA A 373 5.90 -15.59 0.10
C ALA A 373 6.56 -15.58 1.49
N TRP A 374 7.25 -14.49 1.88
CA TRP A 374 7.79 -14.35 3.23
C TRP A 374 6.69 -14.10 4.27
N VAL A 375 5.58 -13.48 3.90
CA VAL A 375 4.42 -13.23 4.78
C VAL A 375 3.98 -14.54 5.42
N ASP A 376 3.53 -15.51 4.61
CA ASP A 376 3.06 -16.82 5.09
C ASP A 376 4.13 -17.55 5.94
N ALA A 377 5.37 -17.52 5.47
CA ALA A 377 6.46 -18.25 6.13
C ALA A 377 6.81 -17.66 7.52
N LEU A 378 6.80 -16.33 7.64
CA LEU A 378 7.06 -15.66 8.91
C LEU A 378 5.90 -15.82 9.89
N GLU A 379 4.66 -15.73 9.42
CA GLU A 379 3.46 -15.92 10.25
C GLU A 379 3.38 -17.32 10.82
N GLN A 380 3.60 -18.34 10.00
CA GLN A 380 3.61 -19.73 10.44
C GLN A 380 4.70 -19.99 11.48
N GLU A 381 5.92 -19.49 11.24
CA GLU A 381 7.03 -19.69 12.18
C GLU A 381 6.83 -18.87 13.46
N TRP A 382 6.26 -17.65 13.40
CA TRP A 382 5.90 -16.86 14.56
C TRP A 382 4.84 -17.59 15.41
N LEU A 383 3.77 -18.08 14.79
CA LEU A 383 2.71 -18.85 15.46
C LEU A 383 3.26 -20.10 16.12
N ARG A 384 4.18 -20.80 15.44
CA ARG A 384 4.84 -21.99 15.99
C ARG A 384 5.67 -21.69 17.24
N ARG A 385 6.36 -20.53 17.28
CA ARG A 385 7.24 -20.14 18.38
C ARG A 385 6.49 -19.51 19.55
N TYR A 386 5.53 -18.66 19.26
CA TYR A 386 4.92 -17.75 20.24
C TYR A 386 3.38 -17.81 20.30
N GLY A 387 2.75 -18.59 19.43
CA GLY A 387 1.28 -18.61 19.30
C GLY A 387 0.53 -19.51 20.28
N THR A 388 1.21 -20.26 21.14
CA THR A 388 0.63 -21.30 22.01
C THR A 388 0.52 -20.89 23.48
N HIS A 389 0.31 -19.61 23.75
CA HIS A 389 0.14 -19.16 25.13
C HIS A 389 -1.22 -18.54 25.36
#